data_ae9ffa37a3c8df3c64e8c5485332fb56
#
_entry.id   ae9ffa37a3c8df3c64e8c5485332fb56
#
_cell.length_a   1.000
_cell.length_b   1.000
_cell.length_c   1.000
_cell.angle_alpha   90.00
_cell.angle_beta   90.00
_cell.angle_gamma   90.00
#
_symmetry.space_group_name_H-M   'P 1'
#
loop_
_entity.id
_entity.type
_entity.pdbx_description
1 polymer ?
#
loop_
_entity_poly.entity_id
_entity_poly.type
_entity_poly.pdbx_seq_one_letter_code
_entity_poly.pdbx_strand_id
1 'polypeptide(L)'
;MTLFDLILIAISLSMDAFAVSICKGLSARKVSLQHATICGVWFGGFQFLMPALGYFLGDRFAALLTKFGPWIAFVLLALIGASMIKESFGGDEQLDDDYSAKAMLPLAIATSIDAFAVGVSFAAMQMDILPAAGLIGVITCLLSAIGVKVGAMFGDKYRAPAERIGGIVLILIGVKTLLTGLGVL
;
A
#
# COMPACT_ATOMS: atom_id res chain seq x y z
N MET A 1 7.00 12.43 -21.39
CA MET A 1 5.82 11.84 -20.69
C MET A 1 4.78 12.94 -20.53
N THR A 2 3.52 12.68 -20.83
CA THR A 2 2.45 13.66 -20.66
C THR A 2 1.96 13.67 -19.20
N LEU A 3 1.27 14.75 -18.78
CA LEU A 3 0.62 14.79 -17.47
C LEU A 3 -0.41 13.66 -17.29
N PHE A 4 -1.06 13.28 -18.39
CA PHE A 4 -2.02 12.19 -18.40
C PHE A 4 -1.36 10.83 -18.08
N ASP A 5 -0.20 10.54 -18.70
CA ASP A 5 0.56 9.33 -18.41
C ASP A 5 0.98 9.28 -16.94
N LEU A 6 1.41 10.41 -16.38
CA LEU A 6 1.82 10.50 -14.98
C LEU A 6 0.64 10.26 -14.03
N ILE A 7 -0.55 10.77 -14.33
CA ILE A 7 -1.77 10.51 -13.56
C ILE A 7 -2.13 9.02 -13.59
N LEU A 8 -2.04 8.38 -14.76
CA LEU A 8 -2.31 6.94 -14.88
C LEU A 8 -1.33 6.10 -14.07
N ILE A 9 -0.05 6.44 -14.10
CA ILE A 9 0.98 5.79 -13.27
C ILE A 9 0.69 6.01 -11.78
N ALA A 10 0.35 7.24 -11.39
CA ALA A 10 0.05 7.56 -10.01
C ALA A 10 -1.17 6.79 -9.48
N ILE A 11 -2.24 6.68 -10.28
CA ILE A 11 -3.42 5.87 -9.92
C ILE A 11 -3.03 4.40 -9.81
N SER A 12 -2.29 3.87 -10.78
CA SER A 12 -1.85 2.47 -10.79
C SER A 12 -1.05 2.12 -9.55
N LEU A 13 -0.03 2.93 -9.21
CA LEU A 13 0.79 2.76 -8.01
C LEU A 13 0.01 2.89 -6.70
N SER A 14 -1.08 3.66 -6.72
CA SER A 14 -1.92 3.86 -5.53
C SER A 14 -2.86 2.70 -5.24
N MET A 15 -3.05 1.76 -6.17
CA MET A 15 -4.05 0.69 -6.02
C MET A 15 -3.74 -0.26 -4.88
N ASP A 16 -2.47 -0.59 -4.65
CA ASP A 16 -2.07 -1.48 -3.55
C ASP A 16 -2.34 -0.80 -2.19
N ALA A 17 -1.98 0.47 -2.04
CA ALA A 17 -2.28 1.26 -0.84
C ALA A 17 -3.80 1.46 -0.63
N PHE A 18 -4.56 1.66 -1.70
CA PHE A 18 -6.02 1.74 -1.67
C PHE A 18 -6.65 0.43 -1.17
N ALA A 19 -6.22 -0.72 -1.72
CA ALA A 19 -6.72 -2.03 -1.31
C ALA A 19 -6.41 -2.31 0.17
N VAL A 20 -5.18 -2.04 0.62
CA VAL A 20 -4.79 -2.17 2.04
C VAL A 20 -5.61 -1.23 2.93
N SER A 21 -5.88 0.00 2.47
CA SER A 21 -6.71 0.96 3.19
C SER A 21 -8.16 0.49 3.35
N ILE A 22 -8.72 -0.16 2.32
CA ILE A 22 -10.04 -0.80 2.43
C ILE A 22 -10.00 -1.88 3.51
N CYS A 23 -8.99 -2.74 3.51
CA CYS A 23 -8.84 -3.80 4.52
C CYS A 23 -8.76 -3.23 5.94
N LYS A 24 -7.97 -2.16 6.15
CA LYS A 24 -7.91 -1.44 7.44
C LYS A 24 -9.27 -0.86 7.84
N GLY A 25 -10.00 -0.28 6.89
CA GLY A 25 -11.35 0.23 7.13
C GLY A 25 -12.36 -0.86 7.50
N LEU A 26 -12.24 -2.05 6.89
CA LEU A 26 -13.09 -3.21 7.17
C LEU A 26 -12.87 -3.74 8.60
N SER A 27 -11.63 -3.74 9.08
CA SER A 27 -11.25 -4.25 10.41
C SER A 27 -11.55 -3.26 11.54
N ALA A 28 -11.74 -1.97 11.25
CA ALA A 28 -11.96 -0.94 12.26
C ALA A 28 -13.39 -0.94 12.81
N ARG A 29 -13.55 -0.90 14.14
CA ARG A 29 -14.89 -0.82 14.81
C ARG A 29 -15.62 0.48 14.53
N LYS A 30 -14.90 1.59 14.54
CA LYS A 30 -15.41 2.94 14.25
C LYS A 30 -14.36 3.69 13.47
N VAL A 31 -14.61 3.95 12.23
CA VAL A 31 -13.73 4.77 11.42
C VAL A 31 -14.03 6.23 11.67
N SER A 32 -13.03 6.94 12.19
CA SER A 32 -13.04 8.39 12.31
C SER A 32 -12.31 9.02 11.10
N LEU A 33 -12.52 10.32 10.91
CA LEU A 33 -11.75 11.10 9.94
C LEU A 33 -10.23 10.97 10.21
N GLN A 34 -9.87 10.84 11.49
CA GLN A 34 -8.48 10.66 11.93
C GLN A 34 -7.84 9.38 11.34
N HIS A 35 -8.54 8.25 11.34
CA HIS A 35 -8.04 7.00 10.76
C HIS A 35 -7.80 7.13 9.25
N ALA A 36 -8.74 7.76 8.53
CA ALA A 36 -8.58 8.05 7.11
C ALA A 36 -7.38 8.98 6.84
N THR A 37 -7.18 9.99 7.68
CA THR A 37 -6.03 10.90 7.56
C THR A 37 -4.71 10.17 7.86
N ILE A 38 -4.65 9.34 8.90
CA ILE A 38 -3.45 8.56 9.22
C ILE A 38 -3.07 7.65 8.05
N CYS A 39 -4.00 6.87 7.51
CA CYS A 39 -3.74 6.03 6.34
C CYS A 39 -3.28 6.87 5.13
N GLY A 40 -3.97 7.96 4.84
CA GLY A 40 -3.61 8.84 3.73
C GLY A 40 -2.19 9.40 3.88
N VAL A 41 -1.82 9.88 5.06
CA VAL A 41 -0.48 10.45 5.32
C VAL A 41 0.60 9.37 5.27
N TRP A 42 0.37 8.20 5.85
CA TRP A 42 1.35 7.11 5.80
C TRP A 42 1.57 6.61 4.38
N PHE A 43 0.52 6.21 3.69
CA PHE A 43 0.64 5.66 2.34
C PHE A 43 1.06 6.74 1.33
N GLY A 44 0.45 7.93 1.36
CA GLY A 44 0.84 9.04 0.49
C GLY A 44 2.26 9.53 0.74
N GLY A 45 2.68 9.60 2.01
CA GLY A 45 4.03 9.96 2.40
C GLY A 45 5.08 8.98 1.88
N PHE A 46 4.84 7.67 2.01
CA PHE A 46 5.74 6.65 1.48
C PHE A 46 5.71 6.58 -0.05
N GLN A 47 4.56 6.79 -0.68
CA GLN A 47 4.44 6.86 -2.14
C GLN A 47 5.07 8.14 -2.74
N PHE A 48 5.28 9.18 -1.95
CA PHE A 48 6.14 10.31 -2.31
C PHE A 48 7.62 10.00 -2.08
N LEU A 49 7.95 9.44 -0.91
CA LEU A 49 9.33 9.22 -0.46
C LEU A 49 10.04 8.16 -1.31
N MET A 50 9.38 7.04 -1.61
CA MET A 50 9.99 5.90 -2.30
C MET A 50 10.44 6.21 -3.73
N PRO A 51 9.64 6.87 -4.61
CA PRO A 51 10.15 7.24 -5.92
C PRO A 51 11.25 8.33 -5.83
N ALA A 52 11.20 9.22 -4.85
CA ALA A 52 12.30 10.16 -4.62
C ALA A 52 13.59 9.42 -4.22
N LEU A 53 13.51 8.45 -3.30
CA LEU A 53 14.64 7.61 -2.95
C LEU A 53 15.14 6.79 -4.15
N GLY A 54 14.24 6.21 -4.94
CA GLY A 54 14.57 5.48 -6.16
C GLY A 54 15.33 6.36 -7.17
N TYR A 55 14.89 7.58 -7.33
CA TYR A 55 15.53 8.55 -8.22
C TYR A 55 16.97 8.90 -7.79
N PHE A 56 17.21 9.18 -6.51
CA PHE A 56 18.54 9.60 -6.01
C PHE A 56 19.47 8.42 -5.71
N LEU A 57 18.95 7.26 -5.37
CA LEU A 57 19.75 6.11 -4.93
C LEU A 57 19.73 4.94 -5.94
N GLY A 58 19.02 5.10 -7.06
CA GLY A 58 18.67 4.03 -8.00
C GLY A 58 19.84 3.16 -8.42
N ASP A 59 20.96 3.74 -8.82
CA ASP A 59 22.11 2.99 -9.34
C ASP A 59 22.75 2.04 -8.32
N ARG A 60 22.66 2.36 -7.01
CA ARG A 60 23.32 1.57 -5.95
C ARG A 60 22.38 0.59 -5.25
N PHE A 61 21.09 0.95 -5.12
CA PHE A 61 20.11 0.17 -4.37
C PHE A 61 19.07 -0.55 -5.24
N ALA A 62 18.95 -0.17 -6.53
CA ALA A 62 18.00 -0.79 -7.45
C ALA A 62 18.14 -2.31 -7.48
N ALA A 63 19.37 -2.83 -7.62
CA ALA A 63 19.61 -4.27 -7.68
C ALA A 63 19.18 -5.00 -6.40
N LEU A 64 19.38 -4.39 -5.23
CA LEU A 64 18.99 -4.97 -3.94
C LEU A 64 17.48 -4.97 -3.77
N LEU A 65 16.82 -3.83 -4.04
CA LEU A 65 15.38 -3.69 -3.91
C LEU A 65 14.61 -4.44 -5.00
N THR A 66 15.11 -4.50 -6.21
CA THR A 66 14.52 -5.35 -7.27
C THR A 66 14.57 -6.82 -6.88
N LYS A 67 15.67 -7.27 -6.25
CA LYS A 67 15.83 -8.68 -5.87
C LYS A 67 15.04 -9.06 -4.62
N PHE A 68 15.07 -8.23 -3.58
CA PHE A 68 14.51 -8.57 -2.26
C PHE A 68 13.17 -7.87 -1.97
N GLY A 69 12.88 -6.75 -2.62
CA GLY A 69 11.65 -5.98 -2.39
C GLY A 69 10.37 -6.81 -2.55
N PRO A 70 10.19 -7.55 -3.66
CA PRO A 70 9.02 -8.40 -3.85
C PRO A 70 8.84 -9.47 -2.77
N TRP A 71 9.94 -10.04 -2.26
CA TRP A 71 9.92 -10.99 -1.17
C TRP A 71 9.51 -10.37 0.15
N ILE A 72 10.04 -9.17 0.45
CA ILE A 72 9.69 -8.41 1.66
C ILE A 72 8.21 -8.04 1.62
N ALA A 73 7.72 -7.49 0.50
CA ALA A 73 6.32 -7.14 0.32
C ALA A 73 5.41 -8.37 0.49
N PHE A 74 5.74 -9.49 -0.16
CA PHE A 74 4.98 -10.73 -0.04
C PHE A 74 4.89 -11.21 1.41
N VAL A 75 6.03 -11.32 2.11
CA VAL A 75 6.06 -11.80 3.50
C VAL A 75 5.22 -10.89 4.40
N LEU A 76 5.37 -9.57 4.28
CA LEU A 76 4.62 -8.60 5.10
C LEU A 76 3.11 -8.70 4.83
N LEU A 77 2.69 -8.68 3.56
CA LEU A 77 1.28 -8.76 3.19
C LEU A 77 0.67 -10.12 3.53
N ALA A 78 1.43 -11.21 3.38
CA ALA A 78 0.98 -12.56 3.75
C ALA A 78 0.78 -12.70 5.27
N LEU A 79 1.70 -12.17 6.09
CA LEU A 79 1.58 -12.18 7.55
C LEU A 79 0.35 -11.38 8.02
N ILE A 80 0.14 -10.19 7.47
CA ILE A 80 -1.00 -9.35 7.82
C ILE A 80 -2.31 -9.98 7.36
N GLY A 81 -2.36 -10.48 6.11
CA GLY A 81 -3.54 -11.18 5.59
C GLY A 81 -3.87 -12.44 6.39
N ALA A 82 -2.88 -13.21 6.81
CA ALA A 82 -3.06 -14.38 7.66
C ALA A 82 -3.57 -13.99 9.06
N SER A 83 -3.07 -12.89 9.65
CA SER A 83 -3.58 -12.36 10.93
C SER A 83 -5.06 -11.98 10.82
N MET A 84 -5.44 -11.23 9.79
CA MET A 84 -6.84 -10.85 9.54
C MET A 84 -7.76 -12.08 9.40
N ILE A 85 -7.32 -13.09 8.65
CA ILE A 85 -8.09 -14.34 8.50
C ILE A 85 -8.23 -15.03 9.86
N LYS A 86 -7.16 -15.13 10.64
CA LYS A 86 -7.18 -15.74 11.99
C LYS A 86 -8.14 -15.00 12.92
N GLU A 87 -8.07 -13.67 12.96
CA GLU A 87 -8.92 -12.81 13.77
C GLU A 87 -10.41 -12.97 13.41
N SER A 88 -10.73 -13.18 12.13
CA SER A 88 -12.11 -13.42 11.67
C SER A 88 -12.76 -14.69 12.22
N PHE A 89 -11.97 -15.62 12.77
CA PHE A 89 -12.46 -16.87 13.42
C PHE A 89 -12.48 -16.77 14.94
N GLY A 90 -11.84 -15.75 15.54
CA GLY A 90 -11.59 -15.65 16.97
C GLY A 90 -12.72 -15.09 17.83
N GLY A 91 -13.88 -14.71 17.24
CA GLY A 91 -14.94 -14.03 18.01
C GLY A 91 -14.48 -12.65 18.52
N ASP A 92 -15.33 -11.94 19.24
CA ASP A 92 -15.25 -10.53 19.66
C ASP A 92 -13.93 -10.03 20.34
N GLU A 93 -12.84 -10.79 20.32
CA GLU A 93 -11.56 -10.40 20.93
C GLU A 93 -10.75 -9.52 19.96
N GLN A 94 -10.60 -8.27 20.38
CA GLN A 94 -9.64 -7.25 19.94
C GLN A 94 -9.32 -7.18 18.44
N LEU A 95 -10.09 -6.37 17.77
CA LEU A 95 -9.75 -5.89 16.43
C LEU A 95 -8.44 -5.14 16.44
N ASP A 96 -7.69 -5.33 15.38
CA ASP A 96 -6.55 -4.50 15.06
C ASP A 96 -6.99 -3.11 14.58
N ASP A 97 -7.59 -2.34 15.50
CA ASP A 97 -7.78 -0.87 15.36
C ASP A 97 -6.43 -0.16 15.51
N ASP A 98 -5.31 -0.88 15.32
CA ASP A 98 -3.99 -0.33 15.50
C ASP A 98 -3.55 0.45 14.26
N TYR A 99 -3.71 1.77 14.34
CA TYR A 99 -3.17 2.75 13.40
C TYR A 99 -1.84 3.33 13.90
N SER A 100 -1.17 2.65 14.82
CA SER A 100 0.15 3.07 15.32
C SER A 100 1.21 3.03 14.22
N ALA A 101 2.31 3.74 14.43
CA ALA A 101 3.45 3.71 13.53
C ALA A 101 3.99 2.28 13.31
N LYS A 102 3.91 1.41 14.34
CA LYS A 102 4.37 0.02 14.24
C LYS A 102 3.53 -0.81 13.27
N ALA A 103 2.22 -0.58 13.23
CA ALA A 103 1.30 -1.26 12.33
C ALA A 103 1.34 -0.66 10.91
N MET A 104 1.41 0.68 10.81
CA MET A 104 1.33 1.37 9.52
C MET A 104 2.64 1.32 8.71
N LEU A 105 3.80 1.33 9.38
CA LEU A 105 5.10 1.38 8.71
C LEU A 105 5.35 0.16 7.79
N PRO A 106 5.17 -1.10 8.24
CA PRO A 106 5.35 -2.26 7.36
C PRO A 106 4.42 -2.25 6.14
N LEU A 107 3.16 -1.83 6.34
CA LEU A 107 2.17 -1.70 5.27
C LEU A 107 2.59 -0.66 4.23
N ALA A 108 3.00 0.52 4.70
CA ALA A 108 3.42 1.61 3.83
C ALA A 108 4.69 1.26 3.04
N ILE A 109 5.66 0.57 3.66
CA ILE A 109 6.84 0.06 2.97
C ILE A 109 6.42 -0.96 1.91
N ALA A 110 5.62 -1.97 2.30
CA ALA A 110 5.23 -3.05 1.39
C ALA A 110 4.50 -2.56 0.14
N THR A 111 3.61 -1.56 0.29
CA THR A 111 2.81 -0.99 -0.80
C THR A 111 3.51 0.07 -1.64
N SER A 112 4.74 0.45 -1.30
CA SER A 112 5.48 1.52 -1.99
C SER A 112 6.81 1.05 -2.61
N ILE A 113 7.10 -0.25 -2.56
CA ILE A 113 8.34 -0.81 -3.15
C ILE A 113 8.36 -0.64 -4.68
N ASP A 114 7.23 -0.80 -5.34
CA ASP A 114 7.05 -0.57 -6.77
C ASP A 114 7.29 0.89 -7.17
N ALA A 115 6.87 1.83 -6.32
CA ALA A 115 7.13 3.25 -6.51
C ALA A 115 8.63 3.59 -6.50
N PHE A 116 9.43 2.85 -5.72
CA PHE A 116 10.89 2.97 -5.78
C PHE A 116 11.43 2.63 -7.17
N ALA A 117 11.00 1.51 -7.76
CA ALA A 117 11.42 1.09 -9.11
C ALA A 117 11.00 2.13 -10.17
N VAL A 118 9.81 2.72 -10.03
CA VAL A 118 9.37 3.82 -10.90
C VAL A 118 10.26 5.04 -10.75
N GLY A 119 10.70 5.37 -9.53
CA GLY A 119 11.65 6.46 -9.29
C GLY A 119 13.00 6.26 -10.00
N VAL A 120 13.53 5.02 -9.99
CA VAL A 120 14.73 4.66 -10.77
C VAL A 120 14.50 4.90 -12.26
N SER A 121 13.33 4.49 -12.77
CA SER A 121 12.95 4.69 -14.16
C SER A 121 12.87 6.19 -14.51
N PHE A 122 12.33 7.01 -13.61
CA PHE A 122 12.26 8.46 -13.79
C PHE A 122 13.64 9.12 -13.82
N ALA A 123 14.59 8.60 -13.03
CA ALA A 123 15.99 9.05 -13.10
C ALA A 123 16.61 8.74 -14.46
N ALA A 124 16.43 7.54 -15.00
CA ALA A 124 16.91 7.16 -16.33
C ALA A 124 16.28 8.03 -17.45
N MET A 125 15.03 8.47 -17.27
CA MET A 125 14.33 9.37 -18.18
C MET A 125 14.63 10.85 -17.96
N GLN A 126 15.48 11.21 -17.00
CA GLN A 126 15.83 12.58 -16.60
C GLN A 126 14.61 13.47 -16.31
N MET A 127 13.59 12.89 -15.67
CA MET A 127 12.37 13.59 -15.31
C MET A 127 12.53 14.36 -14.00
N ASP A 128 11.79 15.47 -13.85
CA ASP A 128 11.72 16.17 -12.56
C ASP A 128 10.96 15.33 -11.54
N ILE A 129 11.70 14.77 -10.56
CA ILE A 129 11.14 13.84 -9.58
C ILE A 129 10.14 14.49 -8.61
N LEU A 130 10.38 15.75 -8.20
CA LEU A 130 9.55 16.38 -7.16
C LEU A 130 8.06 16.54 -7.58
N PRO A 131 7.74 17.08 -8.78
CA PRO A 131 6.36 17.14 -9.22
C PRO A 131 5.73 15.76 -9.42
N ALA A 132 6.52 14.79 -9.95
CA ALA A 132 6.03 13.44 -10.19
C ALA A 132 5.73 12.70 -8.87
N ALA A 133 6.67 12.68 -7.94
CA ALA A 133 6.49 12.07 -6.61
C ALA A 133 5.38 12.80 -5.82
N GLY A 134 5.30 14.12 -5.92
CA GLY A 134 4.25 14.91 -5.28
C GLY A 134 2.85 14.51 -5.77
N LEU A 135 2.68 14.36 -7.08
CA LEU A 135 1.40 13.92 -7.65
C LEU A 135 1.04 12.50 -7.22
N ILE A 136 2.00 11.56 -7.25
CA ILE A 136 1.82 10.17 -6.80
C ILE A 136 1.40 10.17 -5.33
N GLY A 137 2.12 10.88 -4.46
CA GLY A 137 1.82 10.95 -3.03
C GLY A 137 0.44 11.53 -2.72
N VAL A 138 0.05 12.60 -3.40
CA VAL A 138 -1.28 13.24 -3.20
C VAL A 138 -2.41 12.30 -3.66
N ILE A 139 -2.29 11.68 -4.83
CA ILE A 139 -3.30 10.74 -5.35
C ILE A 139 -3.42 9.55 -4.40
N THR A 140 -2.29 8.98 -3.94
CA THR A 140 -2.30 7.88 -2.98
C THR A 140 -2.93 8.29 -1.65
N CYS A 141 -2.62 9.47 -1.13
CA CYS A 141 -3.22 9.98 0.10
C CYS A 141 -4.75 10.07 -0.01
N LEU A 142 -5.27 10.63 -1.10
CA LEU A 142 -6.71 10.76 -1.33
C LEU A 142 -7.38 9.39 -1.49
N LEU A 143 -6.82 8.52 -2.32
CA LEU A 143 -7.37 7.18 -2.54
C LEU A 143 -7.34 6.35 -1.26
N SER A 144 -6.26 6.38 -0.48
CA SER A 144 -6.17 5.66 0.79
C SER A 144 -7.19 6.16 1.81
N ALA A 145 -7.38 7.46 1.92
CA ALA A 145 -8.41 8.03 2.79
C ALA A 145 -9.83 7.63 2.36
N ILE A 146 -10.09 7.54 1.05
CA ILE A 146 -11.35 7.03 0.51
C ILE A 146 -11.47 5.54 0.79
N GLY A 147 -10.39 4.76 0.61
CA GLY A 147 -10.34 3.31 0.85
C GLY A 147 -10.76 2.94 2.27
N VAL A 148 -10.22 3.65 3.29
CA VAL A 148 -10.62 3.45 4.69
C VAL A 148 -12.11 3.69 4.90
N LYS A 149 -12.68 4.75 4.32
CA LYS A 149 -14.12 5.05 4.44
C LYS A 149 -14.97 4.00 3.74
N VAL A 150 -14.58 3.59 2.55
CA VAL A 150 -15.27 2.52 1.80
C VAL A 150 -15.24 1.22 2.60
N GLY A 151 -14.07 0.82 3.11
CA GLY A 151 -13.94 -0.36 3.96
C GLY A 151 -14.87 -0.32 5.18
N ALA A 152 -14.91 0.81 5.88
CA ALA A 152 -15.76 1.00 7.05
C ALA A 152 -17.26 0.83 6.78
N MET A 153 -17.73 1.33 5.64
CA MET A 153 -19.15 1.19 5.26
C MET A 153 -19.60 -0.26 5.14
N PHE A 154 -18.69 -1.17 4.80
CA PHE A 154 -18.96 -2.60 4.68
C PHE A 154 -18.62 -3.35 5.98
N GLY A 155 -17.68 -2.87 6.78
CA GLY A 155 -17.21 -3.52 8.02
C GLY A 155 -18.28 -3.66 9.08
N ASP A 156 -19.12 -2.65 9.30
CA ASP A 156 -20.19 -2.66 10.31
C ASP A 156 -21.24 -3.77 10.08
N LYS A 157 -21.47 -4.18 8.84
CA LYS A 157 -22.50 -5.15 8.48
C LYS A 157 -21.97 -6.57 8.23
N TYR A 158 -20.74 -6.68 7.73
CA TYR A 158 -20.17 -7.95 7.24
C TYR A 158 -18.74 -8.18 7.74
N ARG A 159 -18.48 -7.88 9.00
CA ARG A 159 -17.15 -7.85 9.57
C ARG A 159 -16.32 -9.11 9.37
N ALA A 160 -16.76 -10.26 9.90
CA ALA A 160 -16.01 -11.51 9.80
C ALA A 160 -15.82 -11.99 8.35
N PRO A 161 -16.83 -11.93 7.46
CA PRO A 161 -16.60 -12.16 6.03
C PRO A 161 -15.66 -11.13 5.40
N ALA A 162 -15.73 -9.86 5.81
CA ALA A 162 -14.90 -8.80 5.27
C ALA A 162 -13.42 -8.95 5.66
N GLU A 163 -13.13 -9.33 6.90
CA GLU A 163 -11.78 -9.65 7.38
C GLU A 163 -11.17 -10.85 6.63
N ARG A 164 -11.97 -11.89 6.36
CA ARG A 164 -11.52 -13.04 5.55
C ARG A 164 -11.20 -12.62 4.12
N ILE A 165 -12.12 -11.89 3.48
CA ILE A 165 -11.92 -11.41 2.12
C ILE A 165 -10.73 -10.46 2.06
N GLY A 166 -10.62 -9.50 2.98
CA GLY A 166 -9.51 -8.57 3.08
C GLY A 166 -8.17 -9.29 3.25
N GLY A 167 -8.09 -10.24 4.17
CA GLY A 167 -6.89 -11.04 4.37
C GLY A 167 -6.50 -11.86 3.14
N ILE A 168 -7.47 -12.47 2.44
CA ILE A 168 -7.23 -13.17 1.18
C ILE A 168 -6.72 -12.19 0.11
N VAL A 169 -7.34 -11.03 -0.02
CA VAL A 169 -6.92 -10.00 -0.98
C VAL A 169 -5.48 -9.55 -0.72
N LEU A 170 -5.10 -9.31 0.55
CA LEU A 170 -3.72 -8.95 0.90
C LEU A 170 -2.71 -10.04 0.51
N ILE A 171 -3.04 -11.32 0.77
CA ILE A 171 -2.19 -12.44 0.37
C ILE A 171 -2.06 -12.50 -1.16
N LEU A 172 -3.16 -12.32 -1.89
CA LEU A 172 -3.16 -12.32 -3.36
C LEU A 172 -2.34 -11.15 -3.94
N ILE A 173 -2.43 -9.96 -3.34
CA ILE A 173 -1.59 -8.80 -3.71
C ILE A 173 -0.12 -9.15 -3.47
N GLY A 174 0.22 -9.71 -2.31
CA GLY A 174 1.57 -10.15 -2.01
C GLY A 174 2.11 -11.17 -3.01
N VAL A 175 1.32 -12.19 -3.36
CA VAL A 175 1.66 -13.19 -4.38
C VAL A 175 1.86 -12.52 -5.75
N LYS A 176 0.95 -11.64 -6.16
CA LYS A 176 1.07 -10.90 -7.43
C LYS A 176 2.38 -10.10 -7.46
N THR A 177 2.66 -9.34 -6.39
CA THR A 177 3.88 -8.53 -6.29
C THR A 177 5.14 -9.41 -6.38
N LEU A 178 5.12 -10.58 -5.75
CA LEU A 178 6.23 -11.53 -5.83
C LEU A 178 6.41 -12.07 -7.26
N LEU A 179 5.34 -12.52 -7.90
CA LEU A 179 5.39 -13.08 -9.25
C LEU A 179 5.84 -12.04 -10.28
N THR A 180 5.36 -10.81 -10.17
CA THR A 180 5.80 -9.69 -11.00
C THR A 180 7.29 -9.39 -10.78
N GLY A 181 7.75 -9.38 -9.53
CA GLY A 181 9.16 -9.15 -9.19
C GLY A 181 10.10 -10.29 -9.64
N LEU A 182 9.57 -11.50 -9.80
CA LEU A 182 10.31 -12.66 -10.34
C LEU A 182 10.25 -12.74 -11.88
N GLY A 183 9.54 -11.84 -12.54
CA GLY A 183 9.40 -11.85 -14.01
C GLY A 183 8.53 -13.00 -14.54
N VAL A 184 7.62 -13.54 -13.72
CA VAL A 184 6.69 -14.62 -14.11
C VAL A 184 5.38 -14.04 -14.65
N LEU A 185 5.03 -12.82 -14.24
CA LEU A 185 3.87 -12.04 -14.67
C LEU A 185 4.29 -10.69 -15.23
#